data_47a1647b9a6124e3dbc631404ada74c3
#
_entry.id   47a1647b9a6124e3dbc631404ada74c3
#
_cell.length_a   1.000
_cell.length_b   1.000
_cell.length_c   1.000
_cell.angle_alpha   90.00
_cell.angle_beta   90.00
_cell.angle_gamma   90.00
#
_symmetry.space_group_name_H-M   'P 1'
#
loop_
_entity.id
_entity.type
_entity.pdbx_description
1 polymer ?
#
loop_
_entity_poly.entity_id
_entity_poly.type
_entity_poly.pdbx_seq_one_letter_code
_entity_poly.pdbx_strand_id
1 'polypeptide(L)'
;MRDSRSYFDGIPEIRYEGPESDNDFAFRHYNPEEVILGKTMKDHLRFSVAWWHSFAWPGGDPFGGQTFERPWFGNDMDHAKLKADEAFEMFRILQAPFFAWHDLDIRPEGKTFAESRARLEEIVDYIGQKMEGSGVGCLWGTANMFTHRRWMSGAATNPDPDVFLYAAATVKSCLDATKKLGGAELRPLGRARGV
;
A
#
# COMPACT_ATOMS: atom_id res chain seq x y z
N MET A 1 -26.73 -3.10 -7.81
CA MET A 1 -26.29 -4.03 -6.77
C MET A 1 -24.86 -4.41 -7.13
N ARG A 2 -23.87 -4.09 -6.27
CA ARG A 2 -22.51 -4.62 -6.48
C ARG A 2 -22.59 -6.13 -6.29
N ASP A 3 -22.01 -6.90 -7.23
CA ASP A 3 -21.76 -8.32 -7.04
C ASP A 3 -20.91 -8.46 -5.77
N SER A 4 -21.34 -9.25 -4.81
CA SER A 4 -20.69 -9.39 -3.50
C SER A 4 -19.41 -10.23 -3.55
N ARG A 5 -18.98 -10.65 -4.75
CA ARG A 5 -17.78 -11.45 -4.94
C ARG A 5 -16.54 -10.57 -4.99
N SER A 6 -15.46 -11.06 -4.39
CA SER A 6 -14.14 -10.43 -4.51
C SER A 6 -13.67 -10.40 -5.97
N TYR A 7 -12.89 -9.40 -6.33
CA TYR A 7 -12.21 -9.33 -7.64
C TYR A 7 -11.30 -10.55 -7.88
N PHE A 8 -10.79 -11.14 -6.80
CA PHE A 8 -9.92 -12.32 -6.83
C PHE A 8 -10.67 -13.64 -6.59
N ASP A 9 -12.01 -13.63 -6.64
CA ASP A 9 -12.81 -14.83 -6.44
C ASP A 9 -12.39 -15.96 -7.40
N GLY A 10 -12.26 -17.17 -6.85
CA GLY A 10 -11.82 -18.35 -7.59
C GLY A 10 -10.30 -18.51 -7.72
N ILE A 11 -9.48 -17.55 -7.25
CA ILE A 11 -8.04 -17.75 -7.20
C ILE A 11 -7.68 -18.49 -5.90
N PRO A 12 -7.02 -19.66 -5.99
CA PRO A 12 -6.64 -20.42 -4.80
C PRO A 12 -5.53 -19.72 -4.02
N GLU A 13 -5.41 -20.05 -2.75
CA GLU A 13 -4.27 -19.65 -1.93
C GLU A 13 -2.97 -20.26 -2.48
N ILE A 14 -1.97 -19.43 -2.71
CA ILE A 14 -0.69 -19.82 -3.28
C ILE A 14 0.23 -20.32 -2.16
N ARG A 15 0.66 -21.58 -2.26
CA ARG A 15 1.49 -22.24 -1.24
C ARG A 15 2.78 -22.78 -1.83
N TYR A 16 3.75 -23.06 -0.97
CA TYR A 16 4.94 -23.79 -1.38
C TYR A 16 4.60 -25.26 -1.64
N GLU A 17 4.94 -25.75 -2.82
CA GLU A 17 4.74 -27.14 -3.25
C GLU A 17 6.03 -27.82 -3.72
N GLY A 18 7.13 -27.07 -3.76
CA GLY A 18 8.42 -27.57 -4.22
C GLY A 18 8.69 -27.38 -5.72
N PRO A 19 9.94 -27.60 -6.15
CA PRO A 19 10.38 -27.28 -7.52
C PRO A 19 9.73 -28.14 -8.61
N GLU A 20 9.23 -29.33 -8.25
CA GLU A 20 8.61 -30.26 -9.19
C GLU A 20 7.10 -30.07 -9.34
N SER A 21 6.51 -29.07 -8.68
CA SER A 21 5.06 -28.82 -8.79
C SER A 21 4.66 -28.39 -10.19
N ASP A 22 3.61 -28.98 -10.72
CA ASP A 22 2.95 -28.60 -11.97
C ASP A 22 1.87 -27.52 -11.78
N ASN A 23 1.64 -27.08 -10.55
CA ASN A 23 0.65 -26.05 -10.25
C ASN A 23 1.22 -24.66 -10.55
N ASP A 24 0.58 -23.95 -11.49
CA ASP A 24 0.99 -22.57 -11.86
C ASP A 24 0.79 -21.56 -10.72
N PHE A 25 -0.10 -21.87 -9.77
CA PHE A 25 -0.37 -21.08 -8.57
C PHE A 25 0.37 -21.62 -7.35
N ALA A 26 1.62 -22.03 -7.48
CA ALA A 26 2.44 -22.50 -6.36
C ALA A 26 3.78 -21.77 -6.29
N PHE A 27 4.27 -21.55 -5.08
CA PHE A 27 5.67 -21.19 -4.87
C PHE A 27 6.54 -22.45 -4.99
N ARG A 28 7.45 -22.46 -5.95
CA ARG A 28 8.31 -23.61 -6.24
C ARG A 28 9.67 -23.54 -5.54
N HIS A 29 10.17 -22.32 -5.32
CA HIS A 29 11.52 -22.09 -4.80
C HIS A 29 11.58 -21.35 -3.49
N TYR A 30 10.46 -20.82 -3.00
CA TYR A 30 10.34 -20.14 -1.72
C TYR A 30 9.56 -21.03 -0.74
N ASN A 31 10.28 -21.66 0.20
CA ASN A 31 9.68 -22.37 1.31
C ASN A 31 9.71 -21.46 2.55
N PRO A 32 8.57 -20.89 2.97
CA PRO A 32 8.51 -19.96 4.10
C PRO A 32 8.90 -20.61 5.43
N GLU A 33 8.71 -21.93 5.56
CA GLU A 33 8.97 -22.69 6.80
C GLU A 33 10.38 -23.31 6.84
N GLU A 34 11.17 -23.18 5.79
CA GLU A 34 12.56 -23.65 5.79
C GLU A 34 13.38 -22.92 6.86
N VAL A 35 14.07 -23.67 7.71
CA VAL A 35 14.87 -23.09 8.80
C VAL A 35 16.34 -22.99 8.39
N ILE A 36 16.85 -21.77 8.35
CA ILE A 36 18.24 -21.44 8.06
C ILE A 36 18.81 -20.60 9.21
N LEU A 37 19.95 -21.00 9.75
CA LEU A 37 20.60 -20.30 10.88
C LEU A 37 19.66 -20.05 12.06
N GLY A 38 18.74 -20.99 12.33
CA GLY A 38 17.84 -20.93 13.49
C GLY A 38 16.60 -20.03 13.31
N LYS A 39 16.35 -19.52 12.09
CA LYS A 39 15.15 -18.74 11.75
C LYS A 39 14.48 -19.32 10.52
N THR A 40 13.17 -19.16 10.42
CA THR A 40 12.44 -19.53 9.21
C THR A 40 12.78 -18.60 8.05
N MET A 41 12.59 -19.05 6.81
CA MET A 41 12.83 -18.24 5.63
C MET A 41 11.90 -16.99 5.63
N LYS A 42 10.67 -17.11 6.09
CA LYS A 42 9.75 -15.97 6.22
C LYS A 42 10.23 -14.90 7.24
N ASP A 43 11.00 -15.31 8.26
CA ASP A 43 11.60 -14.37 9.22
C ASP A 43 12.84 -13.67 8.66
N HIS A 44 13.56 -14.32 7.74
CA HIS A 44 14.68 -13.72 7.01
C HIS A 44 14.20 -12.78 5.92
N LEU A 45 13.22 -13.20 5.13
CA LEU A 45 12.69 -12.50 3.96
C LEU A 45 11.27 -12.00 4.24
N ARG A 46 11.18 -10.82 4.84
CA ARG A 46 9.88 -10.17 5.13
C ARG A 46 9.27 -9.58 3.87
N PHE A 47 8.60 -10.41 3.06
CA PHE A 47 7.92 -9.94 1.87
C PHE A 47 6.78 -8.99 2.20
N SER A 48 6.65 -7.94 1.39
CA SER A 48 5.62 -6.92 1.53
C SER A 48 5.01 -6.60 0.18
N VAL A 49 3.69 -6.52 0.11
CA VAL A 49 3.00 -6.04 -1.09
C VAL A 49 3.04 -4.52 -1.12
N ALA A 50 3.54 -3.97 -2.21
CA ALA A 50 3.60 -2.54 -2.46
C ALA A 50 2.24 -2.04 -2.98
N TRP A 51 1.53 -1.23 -2.19
CA TRP A 51 0.18 -0.77 -2.53
C TRP A 51 0.13 0.02 -3.83
N TRP A 52 1.14 0.84 -4.09
CA TRP A 52 1.23 1.68 -5.29
C TRP A 52 1.29 0.89 -6.60
N HIS A 53 2.06 -0.17 -6.67
CA HIS A 53 2.14 -1.01 -7.86
C HIS A 53 0.93 -1.93 -8.01
N SER A 54 0.49 -2.53 -6.89
CA SER A 54 -0.51 -3.60 -6.95
C SER A 54 -1.94 -3.08 -7.07
N PHE A 55 -2.26 -1.94 -6.43
CA PHE A 55 -3.64 -1.46 -6.31
C PHE A 55 -3.88 -0.04 -6.79
N ALA A 56 -2.88 0.83 -6.78
CA ALA A 56 -3.04 2.23 -7.16
C ALA A 56 -2.56 2.54 -8.58
N TRP A 57 -1.64 1.78 -9.13
CA TRP A 57 -1.12 2.01 -10.47
C TRP A 57 -2.15 1.69 -11.56
N PRO A 58 -2.42 2.65 -12.45
CA PRO A 58 -3.42 2.48 -13.51
C PRO A 58 -2.90 1.78 -14.77
N GLY A 59 -1.65 1.33 -14.79
CA GLY A 59 -1.01 0.71 -15.95
C GLY A 59 -0.43 1.70 -16.96
N GLY A 60 -0.35 3.00 -16.60
CA GLY A 60 0.26 4.03 -17.44
C GLY A 60 1.77 4.09 -17.30
N ASP A 61 2.44 4.63 -18.32
CA ASP A 61 3.85 4.95 -18.34
C ASP A 61 4.09 6.31 -19.04
N PRO A 62 5.35 6.77 -19.21
CA PRO A 62 5.62 8.04 -19.90
C PRO A 62 5.15 8.10 -21.36
N PHE A 63 4.82 6.97 -21.97
CA PHE A 63 4.43 6.86 -23.37
C PHE A 63 2.96 6.52 -23.59
N GLY A 64 2.24 6.09 -22.53
CA GLY A 64 0.85 5.66 -22.61
C GLY A 64 0.04 5.96 -21.36
N GLY A 65 -1.30 6.05 -21.54
CA GLY A 65 -2.24 6.32 -20.47
C GLY A 65 -2.63 5.06 -19.66
N GLN A 66 -3.77 5.17 -19.01
CA GLN A 66 -4.35 4.09 -18.22
C GLN A 66 -4.70 2.88 -19.09
N THR A 67 -4.25 1.69 -18.67
CA THR A 67 -4.54 0.41 -19.34
C THR A 67 -5.32 -0.56 -18.45
N PHE A 68 -5.39 -0.30 -17.14
CA PHE A 68 -6.16 -1.11 -16.21
C PHE A 68 -7.49 -0.46 -15.86
N GLU A 69 -8.54 -1.27 -15.83
CA GLU A 69 -9.83 -0.93 -15.26
C GLU A 69 -10.07 -1.88 -14.07
N ARG A 70 -10.21 -1.28 -12.87
CA ARG A 70 -10.39 -2.05 -11.64
C ARG A 70 -11.57 -1.50 -10.85
N PRO A 71 -12.36 -2.34 -10.17
CA PRO A 71 -13.57 -1.91 -9.46
C PRO A 71 -13.34 -0.85 -8.39
N TRP A 72 -12.14 -0.79 -7.85
CA TRP A 72 -11.76 0.18 -6.82
C TRP A 72 -11.14 1.47 -7.35
N PHE A 73 -11.06 1.66 -8.67
CA PHE A 73 -10.63 2.94 -9.24
C PHE A 73 -11.74 3.97 -9.14
N GLY A 74 -11.54 4.93 -8.26
CA GLY A 74 -12.45 6.02 -7.98
C GLY A 74 -11.84 7.02 -7.03
N ASN A 75 -12.52 8.14 -6.80
CA ASN A 75 -12.00 9.25 -6.01
C ASN A 75 -12.86 9.56 -4.78
N ASP A 76 -13.39 8.52 -4.14
CA ASP A 76 -14.15 8.61 -2.90
C ASP A 76 -13.71 7.54 -1.89
N MET A 77 -14.25 7.61 -0.68
CA MET A 77 -13.89 6.72 0.40
C MET A 77 -14.45 5.30 0.24
N ASP A 78 -15.55 5.14 -0.50
CA ASP A 78 -16.10 3.81 -0.79
C ASP A 78 -15.16 3.01 -1.71
N HIS A 79 -14.58 3.65 -2.73
CA HIS A 79 -13.55 3.03 -3.56
C HIS A 79 -12.26 2.77 -2.78
N ALA A 80 -11.87 3.65 -1.85
CA ALA A 80 -10.72 3.41 -0.99
C ALA A 80 -10.92 2.19 -0.08
N LYS A 81 -12.12 2.02 0.51
CA LYS A 81 -12.48 0.86 1.33
C LYS A 81 -12.55 -0.42 0.49
N LEU A 82 -13.17 -0.37 -0.69
CA LEU A 82 -13.18 -1.50 -1.62
C LEU A 82 -11.76 -1.92 -1.99
N LYS A 83 -10.87 -0.96 -2.27
CA LYS A 83 -9.45 -1.24 -2.53
C LYS A 83 -8.80 -1.96 -1.35
N ALA A 84 -9.11 -1.57 -0.12
CA ALA A 84 -8.59 -2.23 1.07
C ALA A 84 -9.14 -3.66 1.22
N ASP A 85 -10.42 -3.89 0.92
CA ASP A 85 -11.02 -5.23 0.93
C ASP A 85 -10.28 -6.17 -0.02
N GLU A 86 -10.12 -5.75 -1.26
CA GLU A 86 -9.44 -6.54 -2.29
C GLU A 86 -7.93 -6.71 -2.00
N ALA A 87 -7.30 -5.71 -1.40
CA ALA A 87 -5.90 -5.82 -0.99
C ALA A 87 -5.70 -6.91 0.06
N PHE A 88 -6.54 -6.96 1.09
CA PHE A 88 -6.43 -7.98 2.12
C PHE A 88 -6.76 -9.38 1.60
N GLU A 89 -7.68 -9.50 0.64
CA GLU A 89 -7.93 -10.77 -0.05
C GLU A 89 -6.69 -11.22 -0.84
N MET A 90 -6.05 -10.33 -1.59
CA MET A 90 -4.80 -10.63 -2.29
C MET A 90 -3.67 -11.01 -1.33
N PHE A 91 -3.54 -10.31 -0.18
CA PHE A 91 -2.52 -10.67 0.83
C PHE A 91 -2.73 -12.09 1.36
N ARG A 92 -3.99 -12.46 1.61
CA ARG A 92 -4.36 -13.82 2.03
C ARG A 92 -3.98 -14.86 0.96
N ILE A 93 -4.32 -14.60 -0.30
CA ILE A 93 -4.02 -15.49 -1.43
C ILE A 93 -2.51 -15.70 -1.58
N LEU A 94 -1.73 -14.62 -1.50
CA LEU A 94 -0.27 -14.66 -1.63
C LEU A 94 0.46 -15.09 -0.35
N GLN A 95 -0.25 -15.23 0.78
CA GLN A 95 0.34 -15.41 2.10
C GLN A 95 1.38 -14.31 2.43
N ALA A 96 1.13 -13.09 1.95
CA ALA A 96 2.03 -11.97 2.16
C ALA A 96 1.91 -11.45 3.60
N PRO A 97 2.98 -11.49 4.41
CA PRO A 97 2.88 -11.12 5.83
C PRO A 97 2.82 -9.61 6.06
N PHE A 98 3.18 -8.81 5.04
CA PHE A 98 3.26 -7.36 5.17
C PHE A 98 2.75 -6.61 3.95
N PHE A 99 2.37 -5.35 4.17
CA PHE A 99 2.14 -4.36 3.13
C PHE A 99 2.89 -3.05 3.40
N ALA A 100 3.09 -2.27 2.33
CA ALA A 100 3.66 -0.93 2.38
C ALA A 100 2.81 0.03 1.52
N TRP A 101 2.72 1.31 1.91
CA TRP A 101 1.79 2.26 1.32
C TRP A 101 2.31 3.70 1.28
N HIS A 102 1.80 4.50 0.31
CA HIS A 102 1.76 5.97 0.40
C HIS A 102 0.36 6.42 0.79
N ASP A 103 0.25 7.59 1.38
CA ASP A 103 -1.05 8.15 1.76
C ASP A 103 -2.03 8.27 0.57
N LEU A 104 -1.56 8.66 -0.61
CA LEU A 104 -2.40 8.75 -1.80
C LEU A 104 -2.77 7.39 -2.43
N ASP A 105 -2.06 6.32 -2.11
CA ASP A 105 -2.41 4.97 -2.59
C ASP A 105 -3.65 4.44 -1.87
N ILE A 106 -3.79 4.76 -0.58
CA ILE A 106 -4.84 4.21 0.26
C ILE A 106 -6.07 5.12 0.38
N ARG A 107 -5.93 6.43 0.13
CA ARG A 107 -7.05 7.39 0.22
C ARG A 107 -7.05 8.36 -0.96
N PRO A 108 -8.22 8.89 -1.37
CA PRO A 108 -8.28 10.01 -2.30
C PRO A 108 -7.84 11.32 -1.62
N GLU A 109 -7.21 12.22 -2.38
CA GLU A 109 -6.88 13.55 -1.87
C GLU A 109 -8.15 14.39 -1.66
N GLY A 110 -8.21 15.12 -0.57
CA GLY A 110 -9.28 16.07 -0.27
C GLY A 110 -9.04 17.44 -0.89
N LYS A 111 -10.05 18.28 -0.89
CA LYS A 111 -9.95 19.69 -1.37
C LYS A 111 -9.05 20.54 -0.45
N THR A 112 -8.94 20.16 0.81
CA THR A 112 -8.12 20.82 1.81
C THR A 112 -7.22 19.80 2.52
N PHE A 113 -6.18 20.28 3.20
CA PHE A 113 -5.35 19.43 4.05
C PHE A 113 -6.16 18.74 5.16
N ALA A 114 -7.08 19.48 5.78
CA ALA A 114 -7.94 18.95 6.84
C ALA A 114 -8.81 17.78 6.33
N GLU A 115 -9.40 17.92 5.14
CA GLU A 115 -10.18 16.85 4.51
C GLU A 115 -9.29 15.65 4.15
N SER A 116 -8.12 15.88 3.58
CA SER A 116 -7.16 14.83 3.25
C SER A 116 -6.72 14.05 4.49
N ARG A 117 -6.50 14.74 5.59
CA ARG A 117 -6.14 14.15 6.88
C ARG A 117 -7.30 13.31 7.44
N ALA A 118 -8.53 13.83 7.45
CA ALA A 118 -9.71 13.11 7.92
C ALA A 118 -9.92 11.80 7.11
N ARG A 119 -9.77 11.86 5.78
CA ARG A 119 -9.83 10.68 4.92
C ARG A 119 -8.72 9.66 5.23
N LEU A 120 -7.51 10.14 5.54
CA LEU A 120 -6.42 9.26 5.95
C LEU A 120 -6.73 8.58 7.28
N GLU A 121 -7.22 9.32 8.26
CA GLU A 121 -7.62 8.77 9.55
C GLU A 121 -8.72 7.70 9.40
N GLU A 122 -9.75 7.96 8.59
CA GLU A 122 -10.84 7.04 8.30
C GLU A 122 -10.36 5.73 7.65
N ILE A 123 -9.54 5.83 6.60
CA ILE A 123 -9.07 4.61 5.92
C ILE A 123 -8.05 3.82 6.75
N VAL A 124 -7.27 4.50 7.57
CA VAL A 124 -6.33 3.85 8.50
C VAL A 124 -7.09 3.05 9.57
N ASP A 125 -8.21 3.58 10.08
CA ASP A 125 -9.09 2.85 10.99
C ASP A 125 -9.68 1.61 10.31
N TYR A 126 -10.13 1.75 9.07
CA TYR A 126 -10.68 0.65 8.30
C TYR A 126 -9.63 -0.44 8.02
N ILE A 127 -8.42 -0.05 7.60
CA ILE A 127 -7.30 -0.97 7.39
C ILE A 127 -6.92 -1.66 8.71
N GLY A 128 -6.88 -0.93 9.82
CA GLY A 128 -6.63 -1.49 11.14
C GLY A 128 -7.62 -2.61 11.50
N GLN A 129 -8.91 -2.41 11.24
CA GLN A 129 -9.93 -3.47 11.43
C GLN A 129 -9.68 -4.69 10.52
N LYS A 130 -9.23 -4.49 9.28
CA LYS A 130 -8.86 -5.61 8.37
C LYS A 130 -7.62 -6.37 8.83
N MET A 131 -6.69 -5.70 9.49
CA MET A 131 -5.50 -6.34 10.06
C MET A 131 -5.84 -7.27 11.22
N GLU A 132 -6.91 -6.98 11.96
CA GLU A 132 -7.32 -7.80 13.10
C GLU A 132 -7.59 -9.26 12.67
N GLY A 133 -6.82 -10.18 13.21
CA GLY A 133 -6.95 -11.61 12.92
C GLY A 133 -6.46 -12.08 11.54
N SER A 134 -6.02 -11.15 10.67
CA SER A 134 -5.54 -11.49 9.32
C SER A 134 -4.11 -12.06 9.29
N GLY A 135 -3.31 -11.79 10.31
CA GLY A 135 -1.88 -12.10 10.33
C GLY A 135 -1.03 -11.16 9.46
N VAL A 136 -1.62 -10.16 8.81
CA VAL A 136 -0.93 -9.21 7.93
C VAL A 136 -0.59 -7.93 8.70
N GLY A 137 0.67 -7.49 8.62
CA GLY A 137 1.16 -6.30 9.28
C GLY A 137 1.52 -5.17 8.32
N CYS A 138 1.53 -3.93 8.82
CA CYS A 138 2.11 -2.80 8.12
C CYS A 138 3.65 -2.87 8.25
N LEU A 139 4.37 -2.98 7.13
CA LEU A 139 5.83 -2.96 7.18
C LEU A 139 6.34 -1.52 7.36
N TRP A 140 5.89 -0.61 6.50
CA TRP A 140 6.18 0.81 6.57
C TRP A 140 5.17 1.63 5.76
N GLY A 141 5.01 2.88 6.15
CA GLY A 141 4.27 3.89 5.41
C GLY A 141 5.19 4.93 4.81
N THR A 142 4.66 5.74 3.90
CA THR A 142 5.37 6.91 3.36
C THR A 142 4.41 8.00 2.93
N ALA A 143 4.90 9.23 2.85
CA ALA A 143 4.15 10.38 2.35
C ALA A 143 4.40 10.56 0.85
N ASN A 144 3.34 10.69 0.06
CA ASN A 144 3.44 11.05 -1.34
C ASN A 144 3.67 12.55 -1.49
N MET A 145 4.93 12.92 -1.73
CA MET A 145 5.35 14.31 -1.93
C MET A 145 5.94 14.53 -3.33
N PHE A 146 5.38 13.85 -4.34
CA PHE A 146 5.89 13.89 -5.71
C PHE A 146 4.79 13.88 -6.79
N THR A 147 3.58 13.42 -6.51
CA THR A 147 2.53 13.30 -7.52
C THR A 147 1.82 14.63 -7.79
N HIS A 148 1.51 15.42 -6.75
CA HIS A 148 0.79 16.67 -6.91
C HIS A 148 1.71 17.79 -7.38
N ARG A 149 1.18 18.69 -8.25
CA ARG A 149 1.91 19.84 -8.83
C ARG A 149 2.56 20.76 -7.80
N ARG A 150 2.08 20.82 -6.54
CA ARG A 150 2.69 21.64 -5.48
C ARG A 150 4.14 21.24 -5.20
N TRP A 151 4.52 20.02 -5.52
CA TRP A 151 5.84 19.47 -5.28
C TRP A 151 6.83 19.72 -6.42
N MET A 152 6.43 20.47 -7.45
CA MET A 152 7.26 20.70 -8.64
C MET A 152 8.63 21.33 -8.33
N SER A 153 8.72 22.15 -7.28
CA SER A 153 9.96 22.79 -6.83
C SER A 153 10.49 22.19 -5.51
N GLY A 154 10.14 20.91 -5.26
CA GLY A 154 10.50 20.21 -4.03
C GLY A 154 9.41 20.26 -2.97
N ALA A 155 9.63 19.54 -1.87
CA ALA A 155 8.76 19.51 -0.69
C ALA A 155 9.47 20.08 0.53
N ALA A 156 10.40 19.34 1.14
CA ALA A 156 11.19 19.79 2.29
C ALA A 156 12.21 20.89 1.95
N THR A 157 12.52 21.07 0.67
CA THR A 157 13.45 22.09 0.15
C THR A 157 12.72 23.15 -0.68
N ASN A 158 11.38 23.17 -0.66
CA ASN A 158 10.60 24.14 -1.41
C ASN A 158 10.85 25.55 -0.88
N PRO A 159 11.11 26.57 -1.74
CA PRO A 159 11.30 27.94 -1.31
C PRO A 159 10.00 28.60 -0.81
N ASP A 160 8.83 28.04 -1.15
CA ASP A 160 7.53 28.48 -0.65
C ASP A 160 7.29 27.88 0.76
N PRO A 161 7.19 28.74 1.82
CA PRO A 161 7.00 28.26 3.18
C PRO A 161 5.66 27.49 3.38
N ASP A 162 4.62 27.82 2.63
CA ASP A 162 3.33 27.12 2.74
C ASP A 162 3.43 25.70 2.20
N VAL A 163 4.19 25.48 1.13
CA VAL A 163 4.47 24.14 0.59
C VAL A 163 5.35 23.35 1.55
N PHE A 164 6.37 23.98 2.14
CA PHE A 164 7.20 23.35 3.16
C PHE A 164 6.37 22.89 4.38
N LEU A 165 5.50 23.78 4.89
CA LEU A 165 4.62 23.45 6.02
C LEU A 165 3.63 22.36 5.68
N TYR A 166 3.08 22.37 4.45
CA TYR A 166 2.19 21.31 3.97
C TYR A 166 2.92 19.97 3.93
N ALA A 167 4.18 19.95 3.46
CA ALA A 167 4.99 18.74 3.43
C ALA A 167 5.24 18.20 4.85
N ALA A 168 5.61 19.05 5.79
CA ALA A 168 5.82 18.69 7.19
C ALA A 168 4.56 18.10 7.84
N ALA A 169 3.40 18.74 7.61
CA ALA A 169 2.12 18.26 8.10
C ALA A 169 1.71 16.91 7.48
N THR A 170 1.99 16.69 6.19
CA THR A 170 1.75 15.42 5.49
C THR A 170 2.61 14.30 6.09
N VAL A 171 3.91 14.55 6.27
CA VAL A 171 4.83 13.58 6.91
C VAL A 171 4.35 13.23 8.32
N LYS A 172 3.97 14.24 9.11
CA LYS A 172 3.44 14.01 10.47
C LYS A 172 2.21 13.11 10.46
N SER A 173 1.25 13.37 9.56
CA SER A 173 0.04 12.56 9.43
C SER A 173 0.36 11.11 9.03
N CYS A 174 1.31 10.90 8.12
CA CYS A 174 1.75 9.57 7.72
C CYS A 174 2.52 8.84 8.84
N LEU A 175 3.30 9.57 9.65
CA LEU A 175 3.94 9.01 10.85
C LEU A 175 2.91 8.49 11.85
N ASP A 176 1.89 9.30 12.16
CA ASP A 176 0.84 8.94 13.09
C ASP A 176 0.04 7.72 12.57
N ALA A 177 -0.30 7.72 11.28
CA ALA A 177 -0.97 6.61 10.62
C ALA A 177 -0.14 5.32 10.65
N THR A 178 1.14 5.40 10.30
CA THR A 178 2.06 4.25 10.33
C THR A 178 2.18 3.67 11.74
N LYS A 179 2.34 4.54 12.75
CA LYS A 179 2.38 4.12 14.16
C LYS A 179 1.08 3.45 14.59
N LYS A 180 -0.07 3.99 14.18
CA LYS A 180 -1.40 3.43 14.50
C LYS A 180 -1.58 2.04 13.91
N LEU A 181 -1.05 1.78 12.71
CA LEU A 181 -1.05 0.46 12.06
C LEU A 181 0.07 -0.47 12.57
N GLY A 182 0.81 -0.10 13.59
CA GLY A 182 1.91 -0.92 14.14
C GLY A 182 3.14 -1.03 13.24
N GLY A 183 3.25 -0.18 12.23
CA GLY A 183 4.41 -0.13 11.34
C GLY A 183 5.67 0.35 12.06
N ALA A 184 6.81 -0.29 11.77
CA ALA A 184 8.07 -0.01 12.44
C ALA A 184 8.77 1.25 11.91
N GLU A 185 8.50 1.65 10.65
CA GLU A 185 9.23 2.69 9.95
C GLU A 185 8.31 3.57 9.10
N LEU A 186 8.66 4.87 8.98
CA LEU A 186 8.21 5.73 7.90
C LEU A 186 9.39 5.98 6.96
N ARG A 187 9.22 5.71 5.66
CA ARG A 187 10.27 5.92 4.65
C ARG A 187 9.95 7.12 3.76
N PRO A 188 10.56 8.29 3.98
CA PRO A 188 10.41 9.40 3.06
C PRO A 188 11.15 9.10 1.75
N LEU A 189 10.45 9.17 0.61
CA LEU A 189 11.05 9.02 -0.71
C LEU A 189 11.82 10.28 -1.10
N GLY A 190 13.07 10.11 -1.54
CA GLY A 190 14.02 11.20 -1.76
C GLY A 190 13.74 12.11 -2.96
N ARG A 191 12.77 11.81 -3.82
CA ARG A 191 12.39 12.68 -4.96
C ARG A 191 11.78 14.01 -4.57
N ALA A 192 11.33 14.15 -3.34
CA ALA A 192 10.76 15.39 -2.81
C ALA A 192 11.80 16.41 -2.36
N ARG A 193 13.08 16.25 -2.70
CA ARG A 193 14.14 17.11 -2.19
C ARG A 193 14.43 18.36 -3.02
N GLY A 194 13.76 18.53 -4.16
CA GLY A 194 14.15 19.55 -5.13
C GLY A 194 15.53 19.25 -5.76
N VAL A 195 15.73 19.72 -6.95
CA VAL A 195 17.03 19.66 -7.64
C VAL A 195 17.83 20.88 -7.24
#